data_b2d717c0506f778a174b5d2e8e0ccc59
#
_entry.id   b2d717c0506f778a174b5d2e8e0ccc59
#
_cell.length_a   1.000
_cell.length_b   1.000
_cell.length_c   1.000
_cell.angle_alpha   90.00
_cell.angle_beta   90.00
_cell.angle_gamma   90.00
#
_symmetry.space_group_name_H-M   'P 1'
#
loop_
_entity.id
_entity.type
_entity.pdbx_description
1 polymer ?
#
loop_
_entity_poly.entity_id
_entity_poly.type
_entity_poly.pdbx_seq_one_letter_code
_entity_poly.pdbx_strand_id
1 'polypeptide(L)'
;MFELYKRIWNATGRSQILLIILALAVAALAAVPLQYQKDIINGLGEAMSKQQLITLCAGYLGILLLNSGLKFVMNYRSSILSESVIQKIRKRIYNERDDYIASGADGRGKLVTIIAAEAEDVGKFAGEAIASPVLQLGTLVSVTSYIAWTQPLLGLFLLGVIFPQAVIVLTLQRFVNERVRKRVKALRHATIEITNKDIKQTQQTILDDFDEIYETRRGIYAFKFSMKFALNVINGLGTVGILLLGGFLFMDGKTDIGSIVASLSALGRINDPWHELVAFYRQLSAVRIRFDLLLAK
;
A
#
# COMPACT_ATOMS: atom_id res chain seq x y z
N MET A 1 -17.68 -6.73 -2.36
CA MET A 1 -16.91 -5.48 -2.18
C MET A 1 -17.73 -4.39 -1.50
N PHE A 2 -18.85 -3.96 -2.10
CA PHE A 2 -19.69 -2.90 -1.56
C PHE A 2 -20.21 -3.19 -0.14
N GLU A 3 -20.64 -4.42 0.14
CA GLU A 3 -21.08 -4.88 1.47
C GLU A 3 -19.99 -4.75 2.55
N LEU A 4 -18.74 -5.13 2.24
CA LEU A 4 -17.62 -5.01 3.17
C LEU A 4 -17.39 -3.54 3.55
N TYR A 5 -17.28 -2.65 2.55
CA TYR A 5 -17.09 -1.22 2.80
C TYR A 5 -18.29 -0.58 3.52
N LYS A 6 -19.51 -0.96 3.17
CA LYS A 6 -20.73 -0.49 3.85
C LYS A 6 -20.74 -0.88 5.33
N ARG A 7 -20.37 -2.11 5.66
CA ARG A 7 -20.29 -2.56 7.06
C ARG A 7 -19.15 -1.88 7.83
N ILE A 8 -17.99 -1.72 7.20
CA ILE A 8 -16.86 -0.96 7.80
C ILE A 8 -17.32 0.48 8.08
N TRP A 9 -17.95 1.13 7.11
CA TRP A 9 -18.45 2.50 7.27
C TRP A 9 -19.48 2.63 8.39
N ASN A 10 -20.48 1.75 8.43
CA ASN A 10 -21.51 1.76 9.46
C ASN A 10 -20.93 1.52 10.87
N ALA A 11 -19.89 0.69 10.96
CA ALA A 11 -19.25 0.39 12.25
C ALA A 11 -18.29 1.47 12.74
N THR A 12 -17.69 2.26 11.83
CA THR A 12 -16.51 3.11 12.12
C THR A 12 -16.56 4.51 11.48
N GLY A 13 -17.68 4.91 10.84
CA GLY A 13 -17.79 6.09 9.96
C GLY A 13 -17.19 7.38 10.52
N ARG A 14 -17.49 7.75 11.79
CA ARG A 14 -16.92 8.96 12.41
C ARG A 14 -15.40 8.92 12.49
N SER A 15 -14.83 7.78 12.85
CA SER A 15 -13.35 7.60 12.91
C SER A 15 -12.74 7.60 11.52
N GLN A 16 -13.42 7.06 10.51
CA GLN A 16 -12.97 7.10 9.12
C GLN A 16 -12.89 8.52 8.57
N ILE A 17 -13.86 9.39 8.91
CA ILE A 17 -13.83 10.80 8.48
C ILE A 17 -12.56 11.49 8.99
N LEU A 18 -12.21 11.30 10.27
CA LEU A 18 -10.98 11.85 10.84
C LEU A 18 -9.74 11.32 10.11
N LEU A 19 -9.69 10.02 9.82
CA LEU A 19 -8.58 9.41 9.11
C LEU A 19 -8.46 9.91 7.67
N ILE A 20 -9.58 10.15 6.98
CA ILE A 20 -9.60 10.76 5.64
C ILE A 20 -9.03 12.18 5.68
N ILE A 21 -9.46 13.00 6.65
CA ILE A 21 -8.95 14.36 6.80
C ILE A 21 -7.45 14.37 7.04
N LEU A 22 -6.96 13.50 7.94
CA LEU A 22 -5.53 13.35 8.20
C LEU A 22 -4.76 12.87 6.96
N ALA A 23 -5.30 11.88 6.23
CA ALA A 23 -4.70 11.38 5.00
C ALA A 23 -4.61 12.46 3.92
N LEU A 24 -5.65 13.27 3.74
CA LEU A 24 -5.64 14.40 2.80
C LEU A 24 -4.66 15.48 3.23
N ALA A 25 -4.56 15.79 4.52
CA ALA A 25 -3.60 16.77 5.04
C ALA A 25 -2.15 16.31 4.79
N VAL A 26 -1.84 15.04 5.10
CA VAL A 26 -0.51 14.45 4.83
C VAL A 26 -0.21 14.44 3.33
N ALA A 27 -1.18 14.08 2.50
CA ALA A 27 -1.03 14.05 1.06
C ALA A 27 -0.79 15.45 0.47
N ALA A 28 -1.51 16.47 0.93
CA ALA A 28 -1.32 17.85 0.51
C ALA A 28 0.07 18.37 0.87
N LEU A 29 0.58 18.01 2.06
CA LEU A 29 1.92 18.39 2.50
C LEU A 29 3.04 17.62 1.78
N ALA A 30 2.75 16.56 1.03
CA ALA A 30 3.77 15.71 0.40
C ALA A 30 4.62 16.46 -0.65
N ALA A 31 4.06 17.47 -1.32
CA ALA A 31 4.75 18.27 -2.33
C ALA A 31 5.55 19.44 -1.72
N VAL A 32 5.20 19.92 -0.53
CA VAL A 32 5.83 21.12 0.08
C VAL A 32 7.34 20.98 0.25
N PRO A 33 7.90 19.84 0.68
CA PRO A 33 9.35 19.67 0.74
C PRO A 33 10.07 19.83 -0.61
N LEU A 34 9.38 19.57 -1.74
CA LEU A 34 9.96 19.74 -3.07
C LEU A 34 10.18 21.22 -3.38
N GLN A 35 9.25 22.09 -2.95
CA GLN A 35 9.41 23.54 -3.09
C GLN A 35 10.62 24.02 -2.30
N TYR A 36 10.76 23.64 -1.04
CA TYR A 36 11.94 24.00 -0.23
C TYR A 36 13.24 23.51 -0.85
N GLN A 37 13.28 22.28 -1.39
CA GLN A 37 14.46 21.76 -2.10
C GLN A 37 14.80 22.62 -3.32
N LYS A 38 13.79 22.98 -4.12
CA LYS A 38 13.96 23.87 -5.27
C LYS A 38 14.55 25.21 -4.83
N ASP A 39 13.95 25.85 -3.83
CA ASP A 39 14.35 27.18 -3.38
C ASP A 39 15.77 27.19 -2.77
N ILE A 40 16.12 26.14 -2.02
CA ILE A 40 17.50 26.00 -1.47
C ILE A 40 18.50 25.83 -2.59
N ILE A 41 18.26 24.97 -3.57
CA ILE A 41 19.22 24.72 -4.66
C ILE A 41 19.39 25.94 -5.54
N ASN A 42 18.31 26.63 -5.88
CA ASN A 42 18.38 27.86 -6.69
C ASN A 42 19.10 28.97 -5.94
N GLY A 43 18.75 29.17 -4.67
CA GLY A 43 19.39 30.20 -3.86
C GLY A 43 20.88 29.97 -3.64
N LEU A 44 21.35 28.72 -3.56
CA LEU A 44 22.79 28.42 -3.53
C LEU A 44 23.48 28.83 -4.83
N GLY A 45 22.80 28.68 -5.98
CA GLY A 45 23.31 29.17 -7.28
C GLY A 45 23.35 30.68 -7.41
N GLU A 46 22.48 31.41 -6.70
CA GLU A 46 22.34 32.86 -6.70
C GLU A 46 23.07 33.53 -5.54
N ALA A 47 23.97 32.83 -4.84
CA ALA A 47 24.77 33.34 -3.72
C ALA A 47 23.92 33.90 -2.55
N MET A 48 22.87 33.18 -2.13
CA MET A 48 22.03 33.54 -0.99
C MET A 48 22.85 33.76 0.30
N SER A 49 22.30 34.53 1.23
CA SER A 49 22.90 34.73 2.54
C SER A 49 22.82 33.46 3.41
N LYS A 50 23.81 33.31 4.33
CA LYS A 50 23.77 32.19 5.30
C LYS A 50 22.48 32.15 6.12
N GLN A 51 21.94 33.30 6.47
CA GLN A 51 20.70 33.41 7.23
C GLN A 51 19.48 32.90 6.43
N GLN A 52 19.38 33.25 5.16
CA GLN A 52 18.34 32.75 4.26
C GLN A 52 18.41 31.23 4.13
N LEU A 53 19.62 30.67 3.93
CA LEU A 53 19.82 29.22 3.87
C LEU A 53 19.36 28.55 5.15
N ILE A 54 19.74 29.05 6.32
CA ILE A 54 19.30 28.49 7.60
C ILE A 54 17.78 28.54 7.73
N THR A 55 17.13 29.62 7.34
CA THR A 55 15.69 29.82 7.39
C THR A 55 14.96 28.77 6.49
N LEU A 56 15.43 28.60 5.26
CA LEU A 56 14.86 27.60 4.33
C LEU A 56 15.06 26.16 4.84
N CYS A 57 16.25 25.83 5.34
CA CYS A 57 16.53 24.53 5.92
C CYS A 57 15.68 24.25 7.19
N ALA A 58 15.49 25.26 8.05
CA ALA A 58 14.62 25.16 9.22
C ALA A 58 13.15 24.98 8.79
N GLY A 59 12.68 25.70 7.80
CA GLY A 59 11.34 25.52 7.22
C GLY A 59 11.15 24.14 6.61
N TYR A 60 12.12 23.65 5.84
CA TYR A 60 12.12 22.28 5.29
C TYR A 60 12.02 21.23 6.40
N LEU A 61 12.85 21.35 7.46
CA LEU A 61 12.80 20.45 8.61
C LEU A 61 11.45 20.53 9.33
N GLY A 62 10.92 21.73 9.54
CA GLY A 62 9.61 21.95 10.16
C GLY A 62 8.48 21.24 9.42
N ILE A 63 8.47 21.34 8.07
CA ILE A 63 7.47 20.63 7.24
C ILE A 63 7.65 19.10 7.31
N LEU A 64 8.88 18.60 7.33
CA LEU A 64 9.13 17.16 7.49
C LEU A 64 8.63 16.66 8.85
N LEU A 65 8.89 17.40 9.92
CA LEU A 65 8.42 17.05 11.27
C LEU A 65 6.89 17.11 11.35
N LEU A 66 6.26 18.14 10.78
CA LEU A 66 4.80 18.26 10.74
C LEU A 66 4.17 17.09 9.97
N ASN A 67 4.68 16.78 8.78
CA ASN A 67 4.19 15.66 7.96
C ASN A 67 4.35 14.32 8.70
N SER A 68 5.52 14.08 9.31
CA SER A 68 5.80 12.88 10.09
C SER A 68 4.91 12.78 11.33
N GLY A 69 4.66 13.90 12.03
CA GLY A 69 3.75 13.98 13.15
C GLY A 69 2.30 13.65 12.77
N LEU A 70 1.82 14.21 11.66
CA LEU A 70 0.47 13.90 11.13
C LEU A 70 0.37 12.43 10.72
N LYS A 71 1.39 11.87 10.05
CA LYS A 71 1.45 10.42 9.73
C LYS A 71 1.42 9.57 10.99
N PHE A 72 2.19 9.94 12.00
CA PHE A 72 2.17 9.23 13.28
C PHE A 72 0.77 9.21 13.91
N VAL A 73 0.12 10.37 14.02
CA VAL A 73 -1.25 10.48 14.55
C VAL A 73 -2.23 9.64 13.72
N MET A 74 -2.16 9.74 12.39
CA MET A 74 -3.01 8.98 11.48
C MET A 74 -2.82 7.46 11.68
N ASN A 75 -1.58 6.98 11.68
CA ASN A 75 -1.27 5.55 11.84
C ASN A 75 -1.69 5.04 13.22
N TYR A 76 -1.46 5.81 14.28
CA TYR A 76 -1.87 5.47 15.63
C TYR A 76 -3.40 5.35 15.72
N ARG A 77 -4.13 6.34 15.21
CA ARG A 77 -5.62 6.32 15.18
C ARG A 77 -6.16 5.17 14.33
N SER A 78 -5.54 4.88 13.19
CA SER A 78 -5.88 3.75 12.32
C SER A 78 -5.70 2.42 13.06
N SER A 79 -4.58 2.23 13.76
CA SER A 79 -4.29 1.02 14.56
C SER A 79 -5.29 0.84 15.71
N ILE A 80 -5.60 1.90 16.46
CA ILE A 80 -6.63 1.84 17.53
C ILE A 80 -8.01 1.50 16.95
N LEU A 81 -8.35 2.05 15.79
CA LEU A 81 -9.59 1.71 15.11
C LEU A 81 -9.62 0.23 14.71
N SER A 82 -8.53 -0.29 14.14
CA SER A 82 -8.36 -1.70 13.80
C SER A 82 -8.60 -2.60 15.03
N GLU A 83 -7.92 -2.33 16.14
CA GLU A 83 -8.08 -3.10 17.38
C GLU A 83 -9.50 -3.04 17.96
N SER A 84 -10.16 -1.87 17.86
CA SER A 84 -11.56 -1.72 18.26
C SER A 84 -12.48 -2.61 17.43
N VAL A 85 -12.24 -2.72 16.12
CA VAL A 85 -13.02 -3.58 15.22
C VAL A 85 -12.74 -5.05 15.51
N ILE A 86 -11.47 -5.43 15.69
CA ILE A 86 -11.07 -6.79 16.08
C ILE A 86 -11.79 -7.21 17.36
N GLN A 87 -11.76 -6.37 18.38
CA GLN A 87 -12.41 -6.63 19.65
C GLN A 87 -13.93 -6.85 19.49
N LYS A 88 -14.60 -6.00 18.68
CA LYS A 88 -16.03 -6.13 18.42
C LYS A 88 -16.34 -7.44 17.69
N ILE A 89 -15.56 -7.80 16.69
CA ILE A 89 -15.72 -9.07 15.95
C ILE A 89 -15.54 -10.26 16.90
N ARG A 90 -14.45 -10.28 17.68
CA ARG A 90 -14.17 -11.37 18.64
C ARG A 90 -15.28 -11.53 19.67
N LYS A 91 -15.77 -10.42 20.26
CA LYS A 91 -16.88 -10.46 21.23
C LYS A 91 -18.16 -10.98 20.60
N ARG A 92 -18.49 -10.55 19.40
CA ARG A 92 -19.69 -11.02 18.68
C ARG A 92 -19.62 -12.53 18.44
N ILE A 93 -18.52 -13.02 17.87
CA ILE A 93 -18.34 -14.43 17.53
C ILE A 93 -18.33 -15.28 18.81
N TYR A 94 -17.72 -14.82 19.87
CA TYR A 94 -17.73 -15.50 21.17
C TYR A 94 -19.15 -15.57 21.77
N ASN A 95 -19.96 -14.57 21.60
CA ASN A 95 -21.35 -14.59 22.05
C ASN A 95 -22.23 -15.57 21.22
N GLU A 96 -21.86 -15.81 19.96
CA GLU A 96 -22.51 -16.77 19.05
C GLU A 96 -21.84 -18.17 19.10
N ARG A 97 -20.99 -18.45 20.09
CA ARG A 97 -20.17 -19.68 20.20
C ARG A 97 -20.98 -20.99 20.27
N ASP A 98 -22.19 -20.94 20.79
CA ASP A 98 -23.01 -22.13 21.01
C ASP A 98 -23.40 -22.78 19.67
N ASP A 99 -23.58 -21.99 18.61
CA ASP A 99 -23.84 -22.47 17.24
C ASP A 99 -22.64 -23.27 16.71
N TYR A 100 -21.40 -22.84 17.04
CA TYR A 100 -20.18 -23.53 16.64
C TYR A 100 -19.90 -24.77 17.48
N ILE A 101 -20.19 -24.72 18.78
CA ILE A 101 -20.02 -25.85 19.71
C ILE A 101 -20.98 -27.00 19.37
N ALA A 102 -22.21 -26.69 18.93
CA ALA A 102 -23.20 -27.68 18.49
C ALA A 102 -22.71 -28.48 17.27
N SER A 103 -21.80 -27.95 16.46
CA SER A 103 -21.17 -28.62 15.30
C SER A 103 -20.01 -29.57 15.68
N GLY A 104 -19.77 -29.83 16.95
CA GLY A 104 -18.76 -30.77 17.44
C GLY A 104 -17.30 -30.24 17.37
N ALA A 105 -16.34 -31.15 17.15
CA ALA A 105 -14.91 -30.83 17.13
C ALA A 105 -14.53 -29.85 15.99
N ASP A 106 -15.10 -30.04 14.81
CA ASP A 106 -14.91 -29.16 13.63
C ASP A 106 -15.37 -27.72 13.91
N GLY A 107 -16.52 -27.56 14.59
CA GLY A 107 -17.05 -26.26 14.95
C GLY A 107 -16.15 -25.51 15.94
N ARG A 108 -15.58 -26.23 16.93
CA ARG A 108 -14.62 -25.63 17.89
C ARG A 108 -13.33 -25.19 17.21
N GLY A 109 -12.77 -26.02 16.31
CA GLY A 109 -11.59 -25.66 15.50
C GLY A 109 -11.82 -24.42 14.65
N LYS A 110 -13.00 -24.37 13.97
CA LYS A 110 -13.42 -23.21 13.18
C LYS A 110 -13.54 -21.96 14.06
N LEU A 111 -14.17 -22.04 15.23
CA LEU A 111 -14.31 -20.92 16.18
C LEU A 111 -12.95 -20.35 16.60
N VAL A 112 -11.99 -21.21 16.95
CA VAL A 112 -10.64 -20.80 17.33
C VAL A 112 -9.95 -20.08 16.16
N THR A 113 -10.01 -20.62 14.95
CA THR A 113 -9.42 -20.02 13.75
C THR A 113 -10.01 -18.64 13.45
N ILE A 114 -11.33 -18.49 13.55
CA ILE A 114 -12.03 -17.23 13.33
C ILE A 114 -11.60 -16.18 14.35
N ILE A 115 -11.57 -16.52 15.64
CA ILE A 115 -11.21 -15.59 16.71
C ILE A 115 -9.72 -15.21 16.64
N ALA A 116 -8.84 -16.18 16.36
CA ALA A 116 -7.39 -15.96 16.38
C ALA A 116 -6.87 -15.23 15.13
N ALA A 117 -7.31 -15.64 13.94
CA ALA A 117 -6.72 -15.17 12.67
C ALA A 117 -7.67 -14.34 11.81
N GLU A 118 -8.88 -14.83 11.54
CA GLU A 118 -9.76 -14.17 10.56
C GLU A 118 -10.29 -12.82 11.06
N ALA A 119 -10.64 -12.71 12.35
CA ALA A 119 -11.07 -11.47 12.98
C ALA A 119 -9.96 -10.42 12.96
N GLU A 120 -8.71 -10.85 13.14
CA GLU A 120 -7.55 -9.96 13.12
C GLU A 120 -7.32 -9.37 11.73
N ASP A 121 -7.35 -10.20 10.68
CA ASP A 121 -7.12 -9.74 9.31
C ASP A 121 -8.22 -8.78 8.82
N VAL A 122 -9.50 -9.09 9.11
CA VAL A 122 -10.63 -8.23 8.74
C VAL A 122 -10.59 -6.91 9.52
N GLY A 123 -10.27 -6.97 10.82
CA GLY A 123 -10.20 -5.78 11.65
C GLY A 123 -9.01 -4.87 11.30
N LYS A 124 -7.81 -5.42 11.05
CA LYS A 124 -6.66 -4.65 10.56
C LYS A 124 -7.00 -3.91 9.27
N PHE A 125 -7.62 -4.61 8.33
CA PHE A 125 -8.06 -3.98 7.09
C PHE A 125 -9.06 -2.84 7.33
N ALA A 126 -9.98 -2.97 8.28
CA ALA A 126 -10.99 -1.95 8.55
C ALA A 126 -10.39 -0.58 8.94
N GLY A 127 -9.27 -0.56 9.65
CA GLY A 127 -8.55 0.68 9.98
C GLY A 127 -7.92 1.37 8.77
N GLU A 128 -7.44 0.59 7.80
CA GLU A 128 -6.68 1.08 6.63
C GLU A 128 -7.55 1.21 5.37
N ALA A 129 -8.77 0.65 5.37
CA ALA A 129 -9.61 0.43 4.20
C ALA A 129 -9.85 1.69 3.34
N ILE A 130 -9.94 2.86 3.95
CA ILE A 130 -10.23 4.12 3.27
C ILE A 130 -9.03 5.07 3.34
N ALA A 131 -8.42 5.20 4.51
CA ALA A 131 -7.34 6.16 4.72
C ALA A 131 -6.08 5.84 3.90
N SER A 132 -5.70 4.55 3.78
CA SER A 132 -4.51 4.16 3.02
C SER A 132 -4.62 4.51 1.52
N PRO A 133 -5.66 4.09 0.77
CA PRO A 133 -5.77 4.47 -0.64
C PRO A 133 -5.92 5.99 -0.85
N VAL A 134 -6.61 6.71 0.06
CA VAL A 134 -6.73 8.17 -0.02
C VAL A 134 -5.37 8.84 0.16
N LEU A 135 -4.57 8.38 1.13
CA LEU A 135 -3.22 8.89 1.35
C LEU A 135 -2.32 8.67 0.13
N GLN A 136 -2.28 7.43 -0.38
CA GLN A 136 -1.36 7.08 -1.47
C GLN A 136 -1.74 7.77 -2.79
N LEU A 137 -3.01 7.74 -3.16
CA LEU A 137 -3.50 8.45 -4.36
C LEU A 137 -3.35 9.96 -4.21
N GLY A 138 -3.68 10.50 -3.05
CA GLY A 138 -3.51 11.92 -2.75
C GLY A 138 -2.05 12.36 -2.83
N THR A 139 -1.11 11.55 -2.34
CA THR A 139 0.33 11.82 -2.45
C THR A 139 0.79 11.83 -3.91
N LEU A 140 0.37 10.84 -4.72
CA LEU A 140 0.68 10.80 -6.15
C LEU A 140 0.15 12.05 -6.87
N VAL A 141 -1.11 12.42 -6.62
CA VAL A 141 -1.72 13.61 -7.23
C VAL A 141 -0.99 14.88 -6.78
N SER A 142 -0.74 15.04 -5.47
CA SER A 142 -0.07 16.23 -4.92
C SER A 142 1.32 16.44 -5.53
N VAL A 143 2.17 15.41 -5.51
CA VAL A 143 3.53 15.47 -6.02
C VAL A 143 3.56 15.73 -7.53
N THR A 144 2.74 15.00 -8.29
CA THR A 144 2.71 15.15 -9.75
C THR A 144 2.15 16.50 -10.17
N SER A 145 1.06 16.98 -9.51
CA SER A 145 0.46 18.28 -9.80
C SER A 145 1.42 19.42 -9.49
N TYR A 146 2.19 19.32 -8.40
CA TYR A 146 3.20 20.32 -8.07
C TYR A 146 4.25 20.47 -9.18
N ILE A 147 4.82 19.36 -9.67
CA ILE A 147 5.79 19.41 -10.76
C ILE A 147 5.16 19.89 -12.08
N ALA A 148 3.94 19.42 -12.39
CA ALA A 148 3.22 19.87 -13.59
C ALA A 148 2.90 21.38 -13.57
N TRP A 149 2.65 21.94 -12.37
CA TRP A 149 2.42 23.36 -12.20
C TRP A 149 3.72 24.18 -12.34
N THR A 150 4.81 23.73 -11.73
CA THR A 150 6.09 24.46 -11.73
C THR A 150 6.85 24.29 -13.05
N GLN A 151 6.83 23.11 -13.64
CA GLN A 151 7.51 22.74 -14.88
C GLN A 151 6.64 21.78 -15.70
N PRO A 152 5.74 22.29 -16.57
CA PRO A 152 4.75 21.48 -17.29
C PRO A 152 5.36 20.33 -18.09
N LEU A 153 6.50 20.54 -18.75
CA LEU A 153 7.17 19.51 -19.54
C LEU A 153 7.75 18.38 -18.69
N LEU A 154 8.35 18.71 -17.52
CA LEU A 154 8.83 17.70 -16.59
C LEU A 154 7.68 16.99 -15.91
N GLY A 155 6.58 17.67 -15.62
CA GLY A 155 5.36 17.07 -15.10
C GLY A 155 4.71 16.09 -16.07
N LEU A 156 4.63 16.44 -17.35
CA LEU A 156 4.15 15.55 -18.40
C LEU A 156 5.05 14.32 -18.55
N PHE A 157 6.36 14.51 -18.48
CA PHE A 157 7.33 13.41 -18.50
C PHE A 157 7.14 12.48 -17.30
N LEU A 158 6.95 13.01 -16.08
CA LEU A 158 6.66 12.22 -14.88
C LEU A 158 5.38 11.38 -15.06
N LEU A 159 4.32 11.95 -15.62
CA LEU A 159 3.11 11.18 -15.95
C LEU A 159 3.42 10.06 -16.93
N GLY A 160 4.26 10.31 -17.92
CA GLY A 160 4.76 9.30 -18.86
C GLY A 160 5.55 8.16 -18.18
N VAL A 161 6.22 8.42 -17.06
CA VAL A 161 6.91 7.41 -16.25
C VAL A 161 5.93 6.65 -15.34
N ILE A 162 4.95 7.35 -14.75
CA ILE A 162 3.94 6.76 -13.86
C ILE A 162 3.03 5.79 -14.60
N PHE A 163 2.59 6.13 -15.81
CA PHE A 163 1.61 5.34 -16.56
C PHE A 163 2.08 3.90 -16.85
N PRO A 164 3.28 3.64 -17.40
CA PRO A 164 3.78 2.27 -17.58
C PRO A 164 3.91 1.51 -16.27
N GLN A 165 4.31 2.17 -15.18
CA GLN A 165 4.37 1.55 -13.86
C GLN A 165 2.99 1.06 -13.41
N ALA A 166 1.96 1.89 -13.55
CA ALA A 166 0.58 1.52 -13.24
C ALA A 166 0.11 0.30 -14.04
N VAL A 167 0.36 0.30 -15.35
CA VAL A 167 -0.01 -0.82 -16.24
C VAL A 167 0.70 -2.11 -15.83
N ILE A 168 2.00 -2.06 -15.59
CA ILE A 168 2.79 -3.23 -15.16
C ILE A 168 2.25 -3.79 -13.83
N VAL A 169 2.06 -2.91 -12.85
CA VAL A 169 1.54 -3.32 -11.53
C VAL A 169 0.18 -3.99 -11.65
N LEU A 170 -0.77 -3.35 -12.33
CA LEU A 170 -2.14 -3.87 -12.47
C LEU A 170 -2.18 -5.20 -13.24
N THR A 171 -1.35 -5.33 -14.28
CA THR A 171 -1.30 -6.55 -15.11
C THR A 171 -0.66 -7.71 -14.36
N LEU A 172 0.55 -7.51 -13.83
CA LEU A 172 1.28 -8.57 -13.14
C LEU A 172 0.61 -8.98 -11.83
N GLN A 173 -0.06 -8.06 -11.14
CA GLN A 173 -0.78 -8.37 -9.91
C GLN A 173 -1.93 -9.36 -10.12
N ARG A 174 -2.59 -9.36 -11.28
CA ARG A 174 -3.62 -10.35 -11.61
C ARG A 174 -3.03 -11.76 -11.63
N PHE A 175 -1.87 -11.95 -12.26
CA PHE A 175 -1.17 -13.24 -12.31
C PHE A 175 -0.69 -13.70 -10.93
N VAL A 176 -0.17 -12.78 -10.11
CA VAL A 176 0.23 -13.08 -8.73
C VAL A 176 -0.98 -13.53 -7.91
N ASN A 177 -2.11 -12.83 -7.98
CA ASN A 177 -3.32 -13.17 -7.24
C ASN A 177 -3.87 -14.55 -7.60
N GLU A 178 -3.83 -14.92 -8.88
CA GLU A 178 -4.25 -16.24 -9.34
C GLU A 178 -3.38 -17.35 -8.74
N ARG A 179 -2.06 -17.17 -8.75
CA ARG A 179 -1.12 -18.13 -8.14
C ARG A 179 -1.26 -18.20 -6.61
N VAL A 180 -1.46 -17.06 -5.94
CA VAL A 180 -1.74 -17.04 -4.50
C VAL A 180 -3.01 -17.84 -4.18
N ARG A 181 -4.04 -17.71 -5.02
CA ARG A 181 -5.29 -18.48 -4.86
C ARG A 181 -5.05 -19.99 -5.01
N LYS A 182 -4.27 -20.43 -6.00
CA LYS A 182 -3.86 -21.84 -6.17
C LYS A 182 -3.13 -22.35 -4.92
N ARG A 183 -2.14 -21.62 -4.45
CA ARG A 183 -1.39 -21.96 -3.24
C ARG A 183 -2.29 -22.13 -2.00
N VAL A 184 -3.23 -21.21 -1.80
CA VAL A 184 -4.14 -21.28 -0.65
C VAL A 184 -5.03 -22.53 -0.74
N LYS A 185 -5.48 -22.89 -1.94
CA LYS A 185 -6.27 -24.13 -2.16
C LYS A 185 -5.46 -25.38 -1.85
N ALA A 186 -4.22 -25.49 -2.38
CA ALA A 186 -3.36 -26.65 -2.13
C ALA A 186 -3.01 -26.77 -0.64
N LEU A 187 -2.67 -25.66 0.03
CA LEU A 187 -2.40 -25.67 1.47
C LEU A 187 -3.62 -26.13 2.29
N ARG A 188 -4.82 -25.66 1.92
CA ARG A 188 -6.06 -26.08 2.58
C ARG A 188 -6.34 -27.56 2.36
N HIS A 189 -6.12 -28.07 1.14
CA HIS A 189 -6.31 -29.48 0.80
C HIS A 189 -5.35 -30.33 1.62
N ALA A 190 -4.04 -30.03 1.63
CA ALA A 190 -3.06 -30.74 2.45
C ALA A 190 -3.42 -30.74 3.94
N THR A 191 -3.88 -29.59 4.48
CA THR A 191 -4.29 -29.50 5.89
C THR A 191 -5.48 -30.39 6.21
N ILE A 192 -6.49 -30.47 5.33
CA ILE A 192 -7.67 -31.32 5.50
C ILE A 192 -7.28 -32.81 5.45
N GLU A 193 -6.42 -33.18 4.48
CA GLU A 193 -5.96 -34.56 4.34
C GLU A 193 -5.17 -35.02 5.58
N ILE A 194 -4.30 -34.18 6.13
CA ILE A 194 -3.54 -34.47 7.37
C ILE A 194 -4.49 -34.65 8.57
N THR A 195 -5.60 -33.91 8.62
CA THR A 195 -6.49 -33.89 9.79
C THR A 195 -7.52 -35.01 9.78
N ASN A 196 -8.02 -35.44 8.59
CA ASN A 196 -9.23 -36.24 8.48
C ASN A 196 -9.01 -37.68 8.00
N LYS A 197 -7.81 -38.08 7.55
CA LYS A 197 -7.57 -39.38 6.94
C LYS A 197 -6.39 -40.14 7.57
N ASP A 198 -6.36 -41.45 7.33
CA ASP A 198 -5.22 -42.29 7.71
C ASP A 198 -3.99 -41.84 6.94
N ILE A 199 -3.02 -41.25 7.66
CA ILE A 199 -1.84 -40.57 7.13
C ILE A 199 -1.04 -41.46 6.16
N LYS A 200 -1.05 -42.77 6.36
CA LYS A 200 -0.33 -43.73 5.49
C LYS A 200 -0.94 -43.88 4.10
N GLN A 201 -2.27 -43.78 3.97
CA GLN A 201 -2.95 -43.90 2.66
C GLN A 201 -2.89 -42.58 1.86
N THR A 202 -2.67 -41.47 2.50
CA THR A 202 -2.73 -40.13 1.90
C THR A 202 -1.34 -39.49 1.73
N GLN A 203 -0.28 -40.21 2.13
CA GLN A 203 1.11 -39.66 2.14
C GLN A 203 1.51 -39.08 0.78
N GLN A 204 1.29 -39.80 -0.32
CA GLN A 204 1.68 -39.33 -1.65
C GLN A 204 0.93 -38.06 -2.07
N THR A 205 -0.38 -37.99 -1.82
CA THR A 205 -1.22 -36.82 -2.13
C THR A 205 -0.76 -35.59 -1.37
N ILE A 206 -0.37 -35.76 -0.10
CA ILE A 206 0.14 -34.65 0.72
C ILE A 206 1.50 -34.14 0.20
N LEU A 207 2.37 -35.07 -0.22
CA LEU A 207 3.66 -34.71 -0.82
C LEU A 207 3.49 -33.96 -2.15
N ASP A 208 2.55 -34.42 -2.99
CA ASP A 208 2.21 -33.74 -4.25
C ASP A 208 1.63 -32.34 -4.00
N ASP A 209 0.80 -32.16 -2.96
CA ASP A 209 0.33 -30.83 -2.53
C ASP A 209 1.47 -29.91 -2.09
N PHE A 210 2.48 -30.46 -1.39
CA PHE A 210 3.65 -29.66 -0.99
C PHE A 210 4.51 -29.26 -2.19
N ASP A 211 4.65 -30.13 -3.18
CA ASP A 211 5.34 -29.82 -4.44
C ASP A 211 4.55 -28.76 -5.25
N GLU A 212 3.23 -28.86 -5.32
CA GLU A 212 2.39 -27.82 -5.93
C GLU A 212 2.54 -26.46 -5.20
N ILE A 213 2.58 -26.46 -3.87
CA ILE A 213 2.81 -25.26 -3.06
C ILE A 213 4.17 -24.67 -3.39
N TYR A 214 5.23 -25.48 -3.50
CA TYR A 214 6.57 -25.02 -3.82
C TYR A 214 6.63 -24.38 -5.21
N GLU A 215 6.15 -25.06 -6.24
CA GLU A 215 6.16 -24.55 -7.63
C GLU A 215 5.31 -23.28 -7.78
N THR A 216 4.15 -23.24 -7.12
CA THR A 216 3.31 -22.04 -7.10
C THR A 216 4.03 -20.86 -6.43
N ARG A 217 4.73 -21.12 -5.32
CA ARG A 217 5.53 -20.10 -4.62
C ARG A 217 6.69 -19.60 -5.46
N ARG A 218 7.41 -20.50 -6.10
CA ARG A 218 8.49 -20.16 -7.06
C ARG A 218 7.98 -19.24 -8.16
N GLY A 219 6.82 -19.56 -8.74
CA GLY A 219 6.18 -18.70 -9.73
C GLY A 219 5.77 -17.32 -9.18
N ILE A 220 5.26 -17.25 -7.94
CA ILE A 220 4.95 -15.96 -7.28
C ILE A 220 6.21 -15.11 -7.13
N TYR A 221 7.33 -15.72 -6.70
CA TYR A 221 8.60 -15.00 -6.56
C TYR A 221 9.15 -14.52 -7.90
N ALA A 222 9.08 -15.34 -8.96
CA ALA A 222 9.49 -14.93 -10.29
C ALA A 222 8.74 -13.67 -10.75
N PHE A 223 7.39 -13.65 -10.66
CA PHE A 223 6.58 -12.47 -11.00
C PHE A 223 6.87 -11.27 -10.11
N LYS A 224 7.00 -11.48 -8.79
CA LYS A 224 7.29 -10.40 -7.85
C LYS A 224 8.63 -9.72 -8.16
N PHE A 225 9.67 -10.51 -8.41
CA PHE A 225 11.00 -9.97 -8.69
C PHE A 225 11.09 -9.36 -10.10
N SER A 226 10.42 -9.96 -11.11
CA SER A 226 10.32 -9.37 -12.45
C SER A 226 9.59 -8.01 -12.41
N MET A 227 8.51 -7.90 -11.64
CA MET A 227 7.82 -6.62 -11.43
C MET A 227 8.74 -5.60 -10.77
N LYS A 228 9.45 -5.98 -9.69
CA LYS A 228 10.41 -5.09 -9.02
C LYS A 228 11.53 -4.64 -9.96
N PHE A 229 12.06 -5.56 -10.76
CA PHE A 229 13.07 -5.25 -11.77
C PHE A 229 12.55 -4.24 -12.80
N ALA A 230 11.37 -4.49 -13.38
CA ALA A 230 10.77 -3.59 -14.36
C ALA A 230 10.52 -2.19 -13.79
N LEU A 231 10.00 -2.08 -12.57
CA LEU A 231 9.79 -0.80 -11.90
C LEU A 231 11.12 -0.06 -11.64
N ASN A 232 12.17 -0.78 -11.23
CA ASN A 232 13.49 -0.17 -11.03
C ASN A 232 14.09 0.33 -12.35
N VAL A 233 13.93 -0.43 -13.45
CA VAL A 233 14.37 0.01 -14.78
C VAL A 233 13.63 1.26 -15.22
N ILE A 234 12.30 1.31 -15.07
CA ILE A 234 11.49 2.48 -15.43
C ILE A 234 11.90 3.70 -14.58
N ASN A 235 12.17 3.52 -13.29
CA ASN A 235 12.66 4.59 -12.43
C ASN A 235 14.03 5.08 -12.86
N GLY A 236 14.94 4.17 -13.21
CA GLY A 236 16.25 4.52 -13.77
C GLY A 236 16.14 5.32 -15.07
N LEU A 237 15.31 4.85 -16.01
CA LEU A 237 15.02 5.57 -17.25
C LEU A 237 14.35 6.93 -16.97
N GLY A 238 13.45 6.98 -15.99
CA GLY A 238 12.84 8.22 -15.53
C GLY A 238 13.86 9.22 -14.99
N THR A 239 14.82 8.75 -14.18
CA THR A 239 15.91 9.57 -13.65
C THR A 239 16.77 10.15 -14.78
N VAL A 240 17.22 9.29 -15.71
CA VAL A 240 18.01 9.71 -16.87
C VAL A 240 17.21 10.67 -17.75
N GLY A 241 15.93 10.39 -17.98
CA GLY A 241 15.08 11.24 -18.79
C GLY A 241 14.84 12.62 -18.17
N ILE A 242 14.64 12.71 -16.85
CA ILE A 242 14.54 14.01 -16.15
C ILE A 242 15.85 14.79 -16.27
N LEU A 243 17.00 14.12 -16.13
CA LEU A 243 18.30 14.78 -16.28
C LEU A 243 18.54 15.29 -17.70
N LEU A 244 18.20 14.48 -18.72
CA LEU A 244 18.35 14.89 -20.12
C LEU A 244 17.36 16.00 -20.50
N LEU A 245 16.07 15.79 -20.28
CA LEU A 245 15.05 16.78 -20.61
C LEU A 245 15.23 18.06 -19.80
N GLY A 246 15.45 17.93 -18.49
CA GLY A 246 15.69 19.05 -17.60
C GLY A 246 16.98 19.78 -17.96
N GLY A 247 18.04 19.05 -18.30
CA GLY A 247 19.32 19.63 -18.76
C GLY A 247 19.17 20.42 -20.07
N PHE A 248 18.46 19.90 -21.05
CA PHE A 248 18.17 20.65 -22.28
C PHE A 248 17.33 21.90 -22.01
N LEU A 249 16.29 21.79 -21.17
CA LEU A 249 15.48 22.93 -20.79
C LEU A 249 16.28 23.98 -20.02
N PHE A 250 17.24 23.55 -19.21
CA PHE A 250 18.15 24.46 -18.50
C PHE A 250 19.10 25.18 -19.45
N MET A 251 19.69 24.45 -20.40
CA MET A 251 20.56 25.05 -21.42
C MET A 251 19.82 26.07 -22.31
N ASP A 252 18.51 25.83 -22.54
CA ASP A 252 17.61 26.73 -23.24
C ASP A 252 17.12 27.91 -22.36
N GLY A 253 17.48 27.99 -21.08
CA GLY A 253 16.99 29.00 -20.15
C GLY A 253 15.53 28.89 -19.74
N LYS A 254 14.89 27.71 -19.99
CA LYS A 254 13.44 27.46 -19.73
C LYS A 254 13.15 26.85 -18.35
N THR A 255 14.17 26.42 -17.64
CA THR A 255 14.05 25.85 -16.29
C THR A 255 15.28 26.21 -15.45
N ASP A 256 15.22 25.91 -14.16
CA ASP A 256 16.27 26.11 -13.18
C ASP A 256 16.76 24.76 -12.61
N ILE A 257 17.97 24.74 -12.02
CA ILE A 257 18.57 23.51 -11.46
C ILE A 257 17.72 22.96 -10.30
N GLY A 258 17.16 23.85 -9.47
CA GLY A 258 16.29 23.46 -8.35
C GLY A 258 15.05 22.71 -8.83
N SER A 259 14.46 23.11 -9.97
CA SER A 259 13.31 22.39 -10.58
C SER A 259 13.69 20.98 -11.06
N ILE A 260 14.91 20.81 -11.61
CA ILE A 260 15.40 19.48 -11.99
C ILE A 260 15.56 18.60 -10.75
N VAL A 261 16.20 19.11 -9.69
CA VAL A 261 16.39 18.38 -8.43
C VAL A 261 15.05 18.07 -7.75
N ALA A 262 14.11 19.00 -7.74
CA ALA A 262 12.76 18.77 -7.24
C ALA A 262 12.03 17.66 -8.03
N SER A 263 12.18 17.62 -9.36
CA SER A 263 11.59 16.60 -10.23
C SER A 263 12.19 15.20 -9.99
N LEU A 264 13.52 15.12 -9.77
CA LEU A 264 14.18 13.87 -9.36
C LEU A 264 13.68 13.38 -7.99
N SER A 265 13.56 14.30 -7.03
CA SER A 265 13.01 13.99 -5.70
C SER A 265 11.55 13.57 -5.78
N ALA A 266 10.76 14.18 -6.67
CA ALA A 266 9.37 13.81 -6.93
C ALA A 266 9.26 12.38 -7.48
N LEU A 267 10.12 12.00 -8.45
CA LEU A 267 10.18 10.65 -8.99
C LEU A 267 10.45 9.62 -7.88
N GLY A 268 11.40 9.91 -6.96
CA GLY A 268 11.67 9.04 -5.81
C GLY A 268 10.46 8.89 -4.88
N ARG A 269 9.72 9.97 -4.61
CA ARG A 269 8.55 9.98 -3.73
C ARG A 269 7.31 9.28 -4.31
N ILE A 270 7.25 9.03 -5.61
CA ILE A 270 6.15 8.34 -6.28
C ILE A 270 6.21 6.81 -6.06
N ASN A 271 7.39 6.27 -5.79
CA ASN A 271 7.58 4.82 -5.69
C ASN A 271 6.86 4.19 -4.49
N ASP A 272 6.98 4.78 -3.31
CA ASP A 272 6.37 4.25 -2.08
C ASP A 272 4.83 4.16 -2.18
N PRO A 273 4.11 5.21 -2.62
CA PRO A 273 2.67 5.13 -2.86
C PRO A 273 2.24 3.98 -3.77
N TRP A 274 3.01 3.65 -4.81
CA TRP A 274 2.71 2.52 -5.67
C TRP A 274 2.82 1.18 -4.95
N HIS A 275 3.91 1.00 -4.21
CA HIS A 275 4.11 -0.24 -3.44
C HIS A 275 3.00 -0.44 -2.41
N GLU A 276 2.59 0.62 -1.74
CA GLU A 276 1.51 0.60 -0.75
C GLU A 276 0.13 0.32 -1.39
N LEU A 277 -0.18 0.92 -2.55
CA LEU A 277 -1.42 0.64 -3.28
C LEU A 277 -1.50 -0.83 -3.73
N VAL A 278 -0.38 -1.41 -4.17
CA VAL A 278 -0.29 -2.84 -4.52
C VAL A 278 -0.49 -3.72 -3.29
N ALA A 279 0.15 -3.37 -2.17
CA ALA A 279 -0.02 -4.08 -0.91
C ALA A 279 -1.47 -4.02 -0.43
N PHE A 280 -2.08 -2.85 -0.48
CA PHE A 280 -3.50 -2.63 -0.17
C PHE A 280 -4.44 -3.48 -1.04
N TYR A 281 -4.22 -3.52 -2.37
CA TYR A 281 -5.04 -4.33 -3.27
C TYR A 281 -4.96 -5.84 -2.94
N ARG A 282 -3.76 -6.34 -2.60
CA ARG A 282 -3.56 -7.73 -2.16
C ARG A 282 -4.30 -8.02 -0.86
N GLN A 283 -4.18 -7.13 0.11
CA GLN A 283 -4.86 -7.23 1.40
C GLN A 283 -6.39 -7.23 1.23
N LEU A 284 -6.91 -6.30 0.43
CA LEU A 284 -8.34 -6.22 0.09
C LEU A 284 -8.86 -7.53 -0.52
N SER A 285 -8.08 -8.15 -1.44
CA SER A 285 -8.45 -9.42 -2.06
C SER A 285 -8.49 -10.58 -1.06
N ALA A 286 -7.53 -10.62 -0.12
CA ALA A 286 -7.46 -11.65 0.91
C ALA A 286 -8.59 -11.48 1.95
N VAL A 287 -8.81 -10.25 2.40
CA VAL A 287 -9.84 -9.94 3.40
C VAL A 287 -11.24 -10.20 2.87
N ARG A 288 -11.49 -9.95 1.59
CA ARG A 288 -12.78 -10.27 0.97
C ARG A 288 -13.16 -11.73 1.14
N ILE A 289 -12.22 -12.64 0.86
CA ILE A 289 -12.47 -14.09 1.00
C ILE A 289 -12.83 -14.45 2.45
N ARG A 290 -12.07 -13.91 3.42
CA ARG A 290 -12.30 -14.16 4.84
C ARG A 290 -13.60 -13.54 5.34
N PHE A 291 -13.92 -12.35 4.87
CA PHE A 291 -15.18 -11.67 5.21
C PHE A 291 -16.39 -12.47 4.69
N ASP A 292 -16.33 -13.02 3.47
CA ASP A 292 -17.38 -13.87 2.93
C ASP A 292 -17.52 -15.15 3.76
N LEU A 293 -16.42 -15.72 4.28
CA LEU A 293 -16.43 -16.87 5.20
C LEU A 293 -17.03 -16.54 6.58
N LEU A 294 -16.80 -15.32 7.09
CA LEU A 294 -17.41 -14.85 8.34
C LEU A 294 -18.92 -14.61 8.23
N LEU A 295 -19.42 -14.40 7.01
CA LEU A 295 -20.86 -14.21 6.74
C LEU A 295 -21.58 -15.49 6.35
N ALA A 296 -20.86 -16.47 5.81
CA ALA A 296 -21.38 -17.78 5.49
C ALA A 296 -21.49 -18.59 6.78
N LYS A 297 -22.65 -18.44 7.47
CA LYS A 297 -23.06 -19.31 8.58
C LYS A 297 -23.50 -20.66 8.07
#